data_df506237f3f77c58c2d563382f3d3b87
#
_entry.id   df506237f3f77c58c2d563382f3d3b87
#
_cell.length_a   1.000
_cell.length_b   1.000
_cell.length_c   1.000
_cell.angle_alpha   90.00
_cell.angle_beta   90.00
_cell.angle_gamma   90.00
#
_symmetry.space_group_name_H-M   'P 1'
#
loop_
_entity.id
_entity.type
_entity.pdbx_description
1 polymer ?
#
loop_
_entity_poly.entity_id
_entity_poly.type
_entity_poly.pdbx_seq_one_letter_code
_entity_poly.pdbx_strand_id
1 'polypeptide(L)'
;MKTSLFPFVFLLLLTQIAFGQNTVSVAAAVNKNNMVIGEQVQLKLEAFFPSGTAPAFFTVDSFMHFEVLQKAKIDTQITELGTQLSQFITITSWDSGAWSIPAFALTDNNRIRTQPIGMSVGYSPMPPDQKYHDVKDI
;
A
#
# COMPACT_ATOMS: atom_id res chain seq x y z
N MET A 1 -40.93 24.89 -36.63
CA MET A 1 -39.72 25.41 -35.94
C MET A 1 -39.08 24.30 -35.16
N LYS A 2 -37.92 23.89 -35.60
CA LYS A 2 -37.12 22.89 -34.86
C LYS A 2 -36.13 23.65 -34.01
N THR A 3 -36.44 23.86 -32.76
CA THR A 3 -35.47 24.31 -31.77
C THR A 3 -34.67 23.09 -31.32
N SER A 4 -33.39 23.04 -31.67
CA SER A 4 -32.53 21.94 -31.24
C SER A 4 -32.19 22.13 -29.76
N LEU A 5 -32.83 21.35 -28.92
CA LEU A 5 -32.48 21.22 -27.52
C LEU A 5 -31.15 20.45 -27.29
N PHE A 6 -30.55 19.98 -28.39
CA PHE A 6 -29.37 19.11 -28.38
C PHE A 6 -28.08 19.75 -27.81
N PRO A 7 -27.78 21.04 -28.08
CA PRO A 7 -26.55 21.63 -27.53
C PRO A 7 -26.66 21.94 -26.04
N PHE A 8 -27.88 22.10 -25.53
CA PHE A 8 -28.07 22.41 -24.11
C PHE A 8 -27.88 21.18 -23.19
N VAL A 9 -28.29 20.01 -23.67
CA VAL A 9 -28.12 18.74 -22.96
C VAL A 9 -26.65 18.31 -22.95
N PHE A 10 -25.91 18.61 -24.03
CA PHE A 10 -24.48 18.28 -24.10
C PHE A 10 -23.64 19.18 -23.19
N LEU A 11 -24.05 20.43 -23.02
CA LEU A 11 -23.35 21.34 -22.08
C LEU A 11 -23.60 20.94 -20.62
N LEU A 12 -24.75 20.37 -20.30
CA LEU A 12 -25.07 19.90 -18.94
C LEU A 12 -24.31 18.66 -18.55
N LEU A 13 -23.93 17.82 -19.52
CA LEU A 13 -23.13 16.61 -19.28
C LEU A 13 -21.66 16.91 -19.01
N LEU A 14 -21.15 18.05 -19.49
CA LEU A 14 -19.74 18.44 -19.27
C LEU A 14 -19.48 19.03 -17.87
N THR A 15 -20.53 19.43 -17.16
CA THR A 15 -20.37 20.00 -15.82
C THR A 15 -20.26 18.96 -14.70
N GLN A 16 -20.44 17.69 -15.01
CA GLN A 16 -20.35 16.60 -14.01
C GLN A 16 -18.91 16.11 -13.72
N ILE A 17 -17.94 16.59 -14.48
CA ILE A 17 -16.55 16.09 -14.37
C ILE A 17 -15.72 16.83 -13.30
N ALA A 18 -16.24 17.92 -12.74
CA ALA A 18 -15.46 18.81 -11.87
C ALA A 18 -15.51 18.47 -10.36
N PHE A 19 -16.28 17.47 -9.95
CA PHE A 19 -16.51 17.22 -8.51
C PHE A 19 -15.74 16.04 -7.91
N GLY A 20 -14.74 15.46 -8.60
CA GLY A 20 -14.16 14.18 -8.20
C GLY A 20 -12.79 14.20 -7.53
N GLN A 21 -12.15 15.34 -7.22
CA GLN A 21 -10.72 15.32 -6.92
C GLN A 21 -10.26 15.91 -5.57
N ASN A 22 -11.15 16.16 -4.64
CA ASN A 22 -10.79 16.76 -3.35
C ASN A 22 -10.93 15.79 -2.17
N THR A 23 -10.62 14.53 -2.37
CA THR A 23 -10.69 13.52 -1.30
C THR A 23 -9.31 13.02 -0.90
N VAL A 24 -9.14 12.75 0.38
CA VAL A 24 -7.97 12.04 0.90
C VAL A 24 -7.95 10.64 0.31
N SER A 25 -6.81 10.23 -0.22
CA SER A 25 -6.61 8.89 -0.77
C SER A 25 -5.39 8.22 -0.15
N VAL A 26 -5.47 6.91 0.03
CA VAL A 26 -4.40 6.10 0.60
C VAL A 26 -4.17 4.86 -0.25
N ALA A 27 -2.94 4.36 -0.24
CA ALA A 27 -2.58 3.15 -0.97
C ALA A 27 -1.46 2.40 -0.23
N ALA A 28 -1.49 1.08 -0.35
CA ALA A 28 -0.41 0.20 0.09
C ALA A 28 -0.05 -0.74 -1.04
N ALA A 29 1.24 -0.97 -1.23
CA ALA A 29 1.75 -1.87 -2.25
C ALA A 29 3.01 -2.57 -1.75
N VAL A 30 3.27 -3.75 -2.28
CA VAL A 30 4.50 -4.51 -2.02
C VAL A 30 5.26 -4.69 -3.32
N ASN A 31 6.59 -4.79 -3.24
CA ASN A 31 7.41 -5.04 -4.42
C ASN A 31 7.27 -6.49 -4.94
N LYS A 32 6.82 -7.42 -4.09
CA LYS A 32 6.50 -8.80 -4.46
C LYS A 32 5.55 -9.40 -3.45
N ASN A 33 4.65 -10.25 -3.90
CA ASN A 33 3.65 -10.92 -3.06
C ASN A 33 3.96 -12.39 -2.78
N ASN A 34 5.01 -12.93 -3.38
CA ASN A 34 5.56 -14.25 -3.08
C ASN A 34 6.93 -14.08 -2.46
N MET A 35 7.15 -14.66 -1.29
CA MET A 35 8.42 -14.58 -0.60
C MET A 35 8.78 -15.89 0.05
N VAL A 36 10.06 -16.08 0.36
CA VAL A 36 10.52 -17.18 1.18
C VAL A 36 10.71 -16.71 2.62
N ILE A 37 10.70 -17.66 3.56
CA ILE A 37 10.92 -17.38 4.98
C ILE A 37 12.22 -16.58 5.17
N GLY A 38 12.14 -15.48 5.90
CA GLY A 38 13.28 -14.59 6.20
C GLY A 38 13.64 -13.62 5.09
N GLU A 39 12.99 -13.69 3.94
CA GLU A 39 13.19 -12.73 2.86
C GLU A 39 12.66 -11.34 3.25
N GLN A 40 13.36 -10.32 2.81
CA GLN A 40 12.93 -8.94 3.02
C GLN A 40 12.10 -8.45 1.84
N VAL A 41 10.93 -7.93 2.16
CA VAL A 41 9.99 -7.36 1.18
C VAL A 41 9.73 -5.90 1.53
N GLN A 42 9.63 -5.06 0.52
CA GLN A 42 9.34 -3.65 0.70
C GLN A 42 7.83 -3.39 0.61
N LEU A 43 7.30 -2.86 1.69
CA LEU A 43 5.93 -2.34 1.74
C LEU A 43 6.00 -0.82 1.55
N LYS A 44 5.26 -0.31 0.59
CA LYS A 44 5.14 1.14 0.36
C LYS A 44 3.76 1.60 0.80
N LEU A 45 3.72 2.56 1.69
CA LEU A 45 2.49 3.24 2.12
C LEU A 45 2.47 4.65 1.55
N GLU A 46 1.34 5.03 1.00
CA GLU A 46 1.12 6.36 0.41
C GLU A 46 -0.17 6.96 0.93
N ALA A 47 -0.16 8.28 1.13
CA ALA A 47 -1.33 9.04 1.47
C ALA A 47 -1.29 10.39 0.75
N PHE A 48 -2.40 10.77 0.15
CA PHE A 48 -2.57 12.06 -0.50
C PHE A 48 -3.64 12.87 0.24
N PHE A 49 -3.31 14.13 0.52
CA PHE A 49 -4.19 15.07 1.18
C PHE A 49 -4.37 16.29 0.29
N PRO A 50 -5.62 16.62 -0.11
CA PRO A 50 -5.87 17.82 -0.90
C PRO A 50 -5.46 19.07 -0.15
N SER A 51 -5.21 20.16 -0.88
CA SER A 51 -4.90 21.48 -0.30
C SER A 51 -5.98 21.89 0.70
N GLY A 52 -5.56 22.38 1.86
CA GLY A 52 -6.46 22.77 2.95
C GLY A 52 -6.80 21.65 3.93
N THR A 53 -6.38 20.42 3.67
CA THR A 53 -6.53 19.29 4.60
C THR A 53 -5.23 19.04 5.34
N ALA A 54 -5.29 18.93 6.66
CA ALA A 54 -4.11 18.62 7.48
C ALA A 54 -3.60 17.20 7.18
N PRO A 55 -2.31 17.02 6.86
CA PRO A 55 -1.76 15.69 6.62
C PRO A 55 -1.70 14.87 7.90
N ALA A 56 -1.94 13.57 7.76
CA ALA A 56 -1.71 12.55 8.77
C ALA A 56 -1.06 11.35 8.10
N PHE A 57 -0.57 10.39 8.89
CA PHE A 57 0.03 9.19 8.32
C PHE A 57 -0.38 7.96 9.12
N PHE A 58 0.17 6.82 8.74
CA PHE A 58 -0.11 5.55 9.38
C PHE A 58 0.86 5.31 10.54
N THR A 59 0.39 4.63 11.57
CA THR A 59 1.26 4.01 12.57
C THR A 59 1.35 2.53 12.26
N VAL A 60 2.54 2.05 11.92
CA VAL A 60 2.77 0.66 11.56
C VAL A 60 3.76 0.05 12.53
N ASP A 61 3.29 -0.94 13.26
CA ASP A 61 4.11 -1.83 14.08
C ASP A 61 4.09 -3.22 13.45
N SER A 62 4.87 -4.14 14.02
CA SER A 62 4.81 -5.54 13.58
C SER A 62 3.39 -6.07 13.72
N PHE A 63 2.93 -6.81 12.73
CA PHE A 63 1.59 -7.38 12.67
C PHE A 63 1.67 -8.88 12.46
N MET A 64 0.53 -9.56 12.62
CA MET A 64 0.47 -11.02 12.60
C MET A 64 1.21 -11.62 11.40
N HIS A 65 2.11 -12.55 11.64
CA HIS A 65 2.99 -13.24 10.70
C HIS A 65 4.08 -12.39 10.05
N PHE A 66 4.10 -11.08 10.27
CA PHE A 66 5.10 -10.19 9.68
C PHE A 66 5.80 -9.36 10.75
N GLU A 67 7.09 -9.22 10.57
CA GLU A 67 7.94 -8.39 11.41
C GLU A 67 8.42 -7.17 10.62
N VAL A 68 8.30 -5.99 11.22
CA VAL A 68 8.85 -4.76 10.66
C VAL A 68 10.32 -4.66 11.05
N LEU A 69 11.20 -4.74 10.06
CA LEU A 69 12.65 -4.68 10.27
C LEU A 69 13.17 -3.24 10.24
N GLN A 70 12.63 -2.42 9.36
CA GLN A 70 13.08 -1.05 9.16
C GLN A 70 11.96 -0.20 8.60
N LYS A 71 11.89 1.04 9.06
CA LYS A 71 11.03 2.09 8.48
C LYS A 71 11.92 3.19 7.95
N ALA A 72 11.80 3.49 6.66
CA ALA A 72 12.44 4.66 6.08
C ALA A 72 11.76 5.95 6.56
N LYS A 73 12.40 7.08 6.33
CA LYS A 73 11.77 8.38 6.59
C LYS A 73 10.56 8.58 5.70
N ILE A 74 9.55 9.26 6.22
CA ILE A 74 8.39 9.67 5.43
C ILE A 74 8.85 10.74 4.45
N ASP A 75 8.65 10.48 3.15
CA ASP A 75 8.89 11.45 2.10
C ASP A 75 7.64 12.30 1.91
N THR A 76 7.83 13.61 1.92
CA THR A 76 6.74 14.59 1.79
C THR A 76 6.94 15.42 0.53
N GLN A 77 5.95 15.41 -0.35
CA GLN A 77 5.92 16.25 -1.55
C GLN A 77 4.71 17.17 -1.48
N ILE A 78 4.96 18.46 -1.52
CA ILE A 78 3.93 19.49 -1.48
C ILE A 78 3.79 20.09 -2.87
N THR A 79 2.57 20.04 -3.39
CA THR A 79 2.20 20.62 -4.69
C THR A 79 1.01 21.55 -4.52
N GLU A 80 0.63 22.27 -5.58
CA GLU A 80 -0.58 23.11 -5.58
C GLU A 80 -1.85 22.29 -5.34
N LEU A 81 -1.85 21.01 -5.73
CA LEU A 81 -2.99 20.11 -5.57
C LEU A 81 -3.13 19.58 -4.14
N GLY A 82 -2.04 19.51 -3.39
CA GLY A 82 -2.04 18.97 -2.04
C GLY A 82 -0.70 18.42 -1.61
N THR A 83 -0.73 17.59 -0.58
CA THR A 83 0.44 16.97 0.03
C THR A 83 0.42 15.46 -0.19
N GLN A 84 1.50 14.93 -0.76
CA GLN A 84 1.74 13.50 -0.93
C GLN A 84 2.75 13.03 0.11
N LEU A 85 2.37 12.05 0.93
CA LEU A 85 3.25 11.36 1.87
C LEU A 85 3.49 9.93 1.40
N SER A 86 4.73 9.47 1.50
CA SER A 86 5.07 8.08 1.22
C SER A 86 6.14 7.57 2.17
N GLN A 87 6.10 6.28 2.46
CA GLN A 87 7.09 5.62 3.32
C GLN A 87 7.33 4.21 2.84
N PHE A 88 8.59 3.81 2.80
CA PHE A 88 8.99 2.42 2.58
C PHE A 88 9.23 1.74 3.93
N ILE A 89 8.67 0.57 4.09
CA ILE A 89 8.79 -0.27 5.29
C ILE A 89 9.32 -1.63 4.84
N THR A 90 10.42 -2.07 5.43
CA THR A 90 10.98 -3.39 5.19
C THR A 90 10.35 -4.38 6.15
N ILE A 91 9.72 -5.40 5.62
CA ILE A 91 9.07 -6.46 6.38
C ILE A 91 9.66 -7.83 6.03
N THR A 92 9.53 -8.77 6.95
CA THR A 92 9.84 -10.17 6.74
C THR A 92 8.80 -11.06 7.42
N SER A 93 8.79 -12.34 7.06
CA SER A 93 7.96 -13.34 7.74
C SER A 93 8.79 -14.59 8.02
N TRP A 94 8.58 -15.16 9.20
CA TRP A 94 9.20 -16.43 9.63
C TRP A 94 8.21 -17.59 9.58
N ASP A 95 6.96 -17.32 9.19
CA ASP A 95 5.89 -18.30 9.11
C ASP A 95 5.52 -18.60 7.66
N SER A 96 5.62 -19.87 7.26
CA SER A 96 5.13 -20.28 5.94
C SER A 96 3.60 -20.33 5.90
N GLY A 97 3.02 -19.92 4.81
CA GLY A 97 1.58 -19.94 4.60
C GLY A 97 1.09 -18.83 3.68
N ALA A 98 -0.22 -18.76 3.54
CA ALA A 98 -0.89 -17.68 2.85
C ALA A 98 -1.43 -16.71 3.90
N TRP A 99 -0.88 -15.51 3.93
CA TRP A 99 -1.20 -14.50 4.92
C TRP A 99 -1.71 -13.23 4.25
N SER A 100 -2.33 -12.36 5.02
CA SER A 100 -2.77 -11.06 4.53
C SER A 100 -2.08 -9.95 5.32
N ILE A 101 -1.47 -9.01 4.60
CA ILE A 101 -1.09 -7.73 5.20
C ILE A 101 -2.38 -6.96 5.46
N PRO A 102 -2.63 -6.53 6.71
CA PRO A 102 -3.91 -5.91 7.05
C PRO A 102 -4.07 -4.53 6.38
N ALA A 103 -5.30 -4.06 6.33
CA ALA A 103 -5.59 -2.68 5.98
C ALA A 103 -5.06 -1.76 7.08
N PHE A 104 -4.32 -0.70 6.67
CA PHE A 104 -3.82 0.31 7.60
C PHE A 104 -4.73 1.53 7.57
N ALA A 105 -5.12 2.00 8.74
CA ALA A 105 -5.92 3.21 8.88
C ALA A 105 -5.04 4.43 9.11
N LEU A 106 -5.48 5.59 8.65
CA LEU A 106 -4.86 6.86 9.04
C LEU A 106 -5.04 7.10 10.54
N THR A 107 -4.05 7.71 11.17
CA THR A 107 -4.06 7.95 12.63
C THR A 107 -5.16 8.90 13.08
N ASP A 108 -5.61 9.80 12.21
CA ASP A 108 -6.66 10.77 12.50
C ASP A 108 -8.05 10.36 12.01
N ASN A 109 -8.14 9.33 11.17
CA ASN A 109 -9.40 8.88 10.60
C ASN A 109 -9.40 7.39 10.30
N ASN A 110 -9.99 6.61 11.19
CA ASN A 110 -10.08 5.16 11.06
C ASN A 110 -10.93 4.66 9.88
N ARG A 111 -11.68 5.54 9.23
CA ARG A 111 -12.51 5.18 8.07
C ARG A 111 -11.71 5.13 6.78
N ILE A 112 -10.60 5.86 6.72
CA ILE A 112 -9.71 5.86 5.56
C ILE A 112 -8.65 4.81 5.77
N ARG A 113 -8.73 3.72 4.99
CA ARG A 113 -7.89 2.54 5.15
C ARG A 113 -7.33 2.10 3.81
N THR A 114 -6.13 1.54 3.85
CA THR A 114 -5.56 0.84 2.68
C THR A 114 -6.26 -0.50 2.46
N GLN A 115 -6.09 -1.06 1.27
CA GLN A 115 -6.58 -2.40 0.96
C GLN A 115 -5.64 -3.45 1.55
N PRO A 116 -6.16 -4.56 2.11
CA PRO A 116 -5.32 -5.67 2.52
C PRO A 116 -4.61 -6.30 1.31
N ILE A 117 -3.42 -6.83 1.54
CA ILE A 117 -2.58 -7.42 0.49
C ILE A 117 -2.34 -8.89 0.81
N GLY A 118 -2.71 -9.79 -0.12
CA GLY A 118 -2.41 -11.21 -0.01
C GLY A 118 -0.92 -11.49 -0.22
N MET A 119 -0.33 -12.29 0.67
CA MET A 119 1.07 -12.69 0.62
C MET A 119 1.17 -14.22 0.70
N SER A 120 2.10 -14.77 -0.05
CA SER A 120 2.46 -16.19 0.03
C SER A 120 3.89 -16.30 0.55
N VAL A 121 4.06 -17.02 1.66
CA VAL A 121 5.36 -17.25 2.27
C VAL A 121 5.67 -18.75 2.19
N GLY A 122 6.74 -19.10 1.48
CA GLY A 122 7.16 -20.47 1.27
C GLY A 122 8.57 -20.73 1.76
N TYR A 123 8.98 -21.95 1.61
CA TYR A 123 10.37 -22.34 1.85
C TYR A 123 11.21 -22.06 0.61
N SER A 124 12.48 -21.75 0.82
CA SER A 124 13.43 -21.64 -0.29
C SER A 124 13.51 -23.00 -1.00
N PRO A 125 13.37 -23.05 -2.33
CA PRO A 125 13.53 -24.31 -3.05
C PRO A 125 14.97 -24.79 -2.88
N MET A 126 15.12 -26.03 -2.39
CA MET A 126 16.42 -26.66 -2.28
C MET A 126 16.85 -27.08 -3.69
N PRO A 127 18.07 -26.70 -4.17
CA PRO A 127 18.54 -27.16 -5.44
C PRO A 127 18.60 -28.70 -5.44
N PRO A 128 18.21 -29.39 -6.54
CA PRO A 128 18.14 -30.86 -6.56
C PRO A 128 19.48 -31.56 -6.32
N ASP A 129 20.60 -30.85 -6.42
CA ASP A 129 21.95 -31.38 -6.24
C ASP A 129 22.54 -31.11 -4.85
N GLN A 130 21.79 -30.48 -3.97
CA GLN A 130 22.27 -30.24 -2.60
C GLN A 130 21.99 -31.47 -1.75
N LYS A 131 23.05 -32.27 -1.56
CA LYS A 131 23.02 -33.34 -0.55
C LYS A 131 22.85 -32.70 0.82
N TYR A 132 21.85 -33.18 1.54
CA TYR A 132 21.68 -32.85 2.95
C TYR A 132 22.99 -33.17 3.69
N HIS A 133 23.70 -32.18 4.12
CA HIS A 133 24.83 -32.36 4.99
C HIS A 133 24.33 -32.47 6.42
N ASP A 134 24.37 -33.68 6.92
CA ASP A 134 24.16 -33.93 8.35
C ASP A 134 25.11 -33.05 9.14
N VAL A 135 24.56 -32.20 10.01
CA VAL A 135 25.36 -31.45 10.94
C VAL A 135 25.96 -32.47 11.93
N LYS A 136 27.23 -32.79 11.76
CA LYS A 136 27.91 -33.60 12.72
C LYS A 136 27.99 -32.82 14.03
N ASP A 137 27.34 -33.33 15.05
CA ASP A 137 27.53 -32.88 16.40
C ASP A 137 29.01 -33.05 16.77
N ILE A 138 29.60 -31.96 17.10
CA ILE A 138 30.98 -31.96 17.64
C ILE A 138 30.89 -32.21 19.13
#